data_bfccebcd01cf76bab8b2ff93b99f6dc8
#
_entry.id   bfccebcd01cf76bab8b2ff93b99f6dc8
#
_cell.length_a   1.000
_cell.length_b   1.000
_cell.length_c   1.000
_cell.angle_alpha   90.00
_cell.angle_beta   90.00
_cell.angle_gamma   90.00
#
_symmetry.space_group_name_H-M   'P 1'
#
loop_
_entity.id
_entity.type
_entity.pdbx_description
1 polymer ?
#
loop_
_entity_poly.entity_id
_entity_poly.type
_entity_poly.pdbx_seq_one_letter_code
_entity_poly.pdbx_strand_id
1 'polypeptide(L)'
;MKICFLICGLPRSTNIVISNIKELFKHYDNTFYISTTHLNNTVCDNVYFNKYNYCDLYNDVTIKNILSIKNEPTNSYRNSLNYIKKISYGIKIIDEEFDLFFVIRSDCILNNIDFLTSIIQDSDNMFYMPSLNKNAFSIPGLNKINEHIIITKKYEYLTHLLDLYNFAILNETYSDIVLYNYLHSQNINYKLIDIDYKLILSHCNIIAISGDSGSGKSTLLQMLMNIFMKDTAMQFETDRYHKWERGDINYNKYTHLNPYSNHLELMSQDVFNLKIGNEIYQVDYDHHTGKFTHKDKIKSNQNILLCGLHTLYVDKINEIIDIKIFMDTDRDLIKKWKIQRDTTRRNYSLEKILTQIEHRNQDYYDYIYCQKQNADIVINFYEIEEDLLCNFIIKQNKFFNKISKYVIKYNYNMTIIDNSIIIQLKNNIQDIYINENIQKYYTINTEILSTYYDEILIFLILYIYG
;
A
#
# COMPACT_ATOMS: atom_id res chain seq x y z
N MET A 1 25.25 -4.86 -14.69
CA MET A 1 24.86 -6.17 -14.14
C MET A 1 23.36 -6.26 -14.20
N LYS A 2 22.87 -7.29 -14.84
CA LYS A 2 21.44 -7.58 -15.00
C LYS A 2 21.01 -8.55 -13.90
N ILE A 3 20.01 -8.17 -13.10
CA ILE A 3 19.60 -8.91 -11.90
C ILE A 3 18.16 -9.38 -12.05
N CYS A 4 17.95 -10.67 -11.81
CA CYS A 4 16.62 -11.27 -11.70
C CYS A 4 16.17 -11.34 -10.25
N PHE A 5 14.97 -10.86 -9.96
CA PHE A 5 14.31 -11.03 -8.68
C PHE A 5 13.06 -11.90 -8.85
N LEU A 6 13.12 -13.14 -8.37
CA LEU A 6 11.96 -14.02 -8.25
C LEU A 6 11.34 -13.85 -6.85
N ILE A 7 10.22 -13.16 -6.78
CA ILE A 7 9.51 -12.89 -5.52
C ILE A 7 8.47 -13.98 -5.29
N CYS A 8 8.63 -14.74 -4.20
CA CYS A 8 7.79 -15.90 -3.87
C CYS A 8 6.98 -15.65 -2.59
N GLY A 9 5.68 -15.95 -2.60
CA GLY A 9 4.88 -15.89 -1.38
C GLY A 9 3.46 -15.39 -1.57
N LEU A 10 2.89 -14.80 -0.51
CA LEU A 10 1.59 -14.16 -0.56
C LEU A 10 1.71 -12.77 -1.20
N PRO A 11 0.70 -12.31 -1.96
CA PRO A 11 0.81 -11.07 -2.72
C PRO A 11 0.80 -9.79 -1.86
N ARG A 12 0.30 -9.86 -0.64
CA ARG A 12 -0.02 -8.71 0.22
C ARG A 12 1.14 -7.74 0.51
N SER A 13 2.39 -8.20 0.45
CA SER A 13 3.56 -7.37 0.74
C SER A 13 4.48 -7.21 -0.47
N THR A 14 4.13 -7.80 -1.61
CA THR A 14 4.99 -7.86 -2.80
C THR A 14 5.38 -6.47 -3.32
N ASN A 15 4.45 -5.52 -3.33
CA ASN A 15 4.70 -4.13 -3.74
C ASN A 15 5.74 -3.44 -2.84
N ILE A 16 5.69 -3.70 -1.53
CA ILE A 16 6.64 -3.12 -0.57
C ILE A 16 8.05 -3.67 -0.83
N VAL A 17 8.14 -4.98 -1.07
CA VAL A 17 9.40 -5.65 -1.37
C VAL A 17 9.98 -5.15 -2.69
N ILE A 18 9.16 -5.01 -3.74
CA ILE A 18 9.59 -4.45 -5.03
C ILE A 18 10.09 -3.00 -4.86
N SER A 19 9.35 -2.16 -4.15
CA SER A 19 9.75 -0.76 -3.91
C SER A 19 11.08 -0.67 -3.15
N ASN A 20 11.28 -1.51 -2.14
CA ASN A 20 12.54 -1.62 -1.41
C ASN A 20 13.71 -2.05 -2.32
N ILE A 21 13.51 -3.07 -3.14
CA ILE A 21 14.52 -3.56 -4.07
C ILE A 21 14.88 -2.49 -5.11
N LYS A 22 13.89 -1.82 -5.69
CA LYS A 22 14.11 -0.70 -6.64
C LYS A 22 15.01 0.37 -6.07
N GLU A 23 14.78 0.78 -4.84
CA GLU A 23 15.59 1.81 -4.17
C GLU A 23 17.02 1.34 -3.94
N LEU A 24 17.21 0.14 -3.39
CA LEU A 24 18.53 -0.40 -3.07
C LEU A 24 19.35 -0.75 -4.31
N PHE A 25 18.72 -1.27 -5.34
CA PHE A 25 19.37 -1.73 -6.58
C PHE A 25 19.18 -0.78 -7.76
N LYS A 26 18.89 0.51 -7.52
CA LYS A 26 18.60 1.52 -8.55
C LYS A 26 19.68 1.71 -9.62
N HIS A 27 20.92 1.28 -9.36
CA HIS A 27 22.06 1.37 -10.29
C HIS A 27 22.26 0.09 -11.12
N TYR A 28 21.35 -0.89 -11.00
CA TYR A 28 21.41 -2.16 -11.71
C TYR A 28 20.19 -2.32 -12.63
N ASP A 29 20.32 -3.15 -13.64
CA ASP A 29 19.21 -3.53 -14.52
C ASP A 29 18.39 -4.63 -13.83
N ASN A 30 17.22 -4.29 -13.31
CA ASN A 30 16.40 -5.17 -12.47
C ASN A 30 15.19 -5.69 -13.23
N THR A 31 15.00 -7.02 -13.24
CA THR A 31 13.83 -7.68 -13.81
C THR A 31 13.13 -8.50 -12.73
N PHE A 32 11.80 -8.42 -12.67
CA PHE A 32 11.00 -9.07 -11.65
C PHE A 32 10.15 -10.19 -12.22
N TYR A 33 10.16 -11.33 -11.53
CA TYR A 33 9.24 -12.44 -11.70
C TYR A 33 8.51 -12.67 -10.38
N ILE A 34 7.22 -12.99 -10.45
CA ILE A 34 6.41 -13.15 -9.25
C ILE A 34 5.76 -14.53 -9.27
N SER A 35 5.99 -15.29 -8.21
CA SER A 35 5.31 -16.57 -7.96
C SER A 35 4.48 -16.46 -6.69
N THR A 36 3.16 -16.44 -6.84
CA THR A 36 2.24 -16.09 -5.76
C THR A 36 1.09 -17.09 -5.63
N THR A 37 0.22 -16.88 -4.67
CA THR A 37 -0.95 -17.72 -4.46
C THR A 37 -2.02 -17.45 -5.50
N HIS A 38 -2.58 -18.55 -6.06
CA HIS A 38 -3.82 -18.45 -6.81
C HIS A 38 -4.97 -18.17 -5.85
N LEU A 39 -5.64 -17.06 -6.08
CA LEU A 39 -6.76 -16.64 -5.30
C LEU A 39 -8.01 -17.32 -5.84
N ASN A 40 -8.56 -18.27 -5.09
CA ASN A 40 -9.91 -18.76 -5.36
C ASN A 40 -10.92 -17.67 -4.99
N ASN A 41 -11.94 -17.49 -5.81
CA ASN A 41 -12.95 -16.43 -5.82
C ASN A 41 -13.77 -16.21 -4.54
N THR A 42 -13.46 -16.82 -3.42
CA THR A 42 -14.35 -16.79 -2.25
C THR A 42 -13.81 -16.11 -1.00
N VAL A 43 -12.50 -15.86 -0.88
CA VAL A 43 -11.97 -15.24 0.38
C VAL A 43 -10.86 -14.21 0.12
N CYS A 44 -10.26 -14.24 -1.03
CA CYS A 44 -9.11 -13.39 -1.35
C CYS A 44 -9.30 -12.58 -2.65
N ASP A 45 -10.49 -12.43 -3.15
CA ASP A 45 -10.87 -11.31 -4.01
C ASP A 45 -10.69 -9.99 -3.25
N ASN A 46 -9.82 -10.04 -2.24
CA ASN A 46 -9.41 -8.89 -1.51
C ASN A 46 -8.77 -7.90 -2.46
N VAL A 47 -9.12 -6.67 -2.25
CA VAL A 47 -8.62 -5.43 -2.78
C VAL A 47 -7.14 -5.47 -3.22
N TYR A 48 -6.33 -6.28 -2.59
CA TYR A 48 -4.91 -6.43 -2.88
C TYR A 48 -4.59 -7.01 -4.25
N PHE A 49 -5.31 -8.02 -4.70
CA PHE A 49 -4.95 -8.72 -5.94
C PHE A 49 -5.55 -8.07 -7.18
N ASN A 50 -6.77 -7.57 -7.06
CA ASN A 50 -7.47 -6.91 -8.16
C ASN A 50 -6.98 -5.47 -8.41
N LYS A 51 -6.30 -4.86 -7.41
CA LYS A 51 -5.74 -3.52 -7.50
C LYS A 51 -4.38 -3.47 -8.19
N TYR A 52 -3.61 -4.54 -8.04
CA TYR A 52 -2.29 -4.63 -8.62
C TYR A 52 -2.36 -5.28 -9.99
N ASN A 53 -2.63 -4.48 -11.00
CA ASN A 53 -2.09 -4.73 -12.30
C ASN A 53 -0.59 -4.46 -12.15
N TYR A 54 0.19 -5.46 -11.81
CA TYR A 54 1.63 -5.33 -11.56
C TYR A 54 2.35 -4.67 -12.75
N CYS A 55 1.78 -4.78 -13.96
CA CYS A 55 2.30 -4.13 -15.16
C CYS A 55 2.03 -2.62 -15.21
N ASP A 56 0.95 -2.13 -14.58
CA ASP A 56 0.56 -0.72 -14.65
C ASP A 56 1.14 0.12 -13.50
N LEU A 57 1.49 -0.53 -12.36
CA LEU A 57 2.01 0.14 -11.17
C LEU A 57 3.51 0.46 -11.24
N TYR A 58 4.25 -0.20 -12.13
CA TYR A 58 5.70 -0.12 -12.19
C TYR A 58 6.18 0.19 -13.60
N ASN A 59 5.83 1.36 -14.12
CA ASN A 59 6.29 1.81 -15.45
C ASN A 59 7.81 1.75 -15.61
N ASP A 60 8.54 1.80 -14.49
CA ASP A 60 10.01 1.75 -14.44
C ASP A 60 10.58 0.38 -14.07
N VAL A 61 9.72 -0.64 -13.91
CA VAL A 61 10.13 -1.99 -13.49
C VAL A 61 9.63 -3.01 -14.47
N THR A 62 10.54 -3.81 -15.00
CA THR A 62 10.18 -4.92 -15.86
C THR A 62 9.65 -6.08 -15.04
N ILE A 63 8.33 -6.22 -14.93
CA ILE A 63 7.70 -7.44 -14.46
C ILE A 63 7.43 -8.32 -15.66
N LYS A 64 8.23 -9.38 -15.82
CA LYS A 64 8.17 -10.25 -16.99
C LYS A 64 7.01 -11.22 -16.94
N ASN A 65 6.79 -11.82 -15.78
CA ASN A 65 5.77 -12.87 -15.66
C ASN A 65 5.28 -13.03 -14.22
N ILE A 66 4.01 -13.42 -14.07
CA ILE A 66 3.36 -13.69 -12.80
C ILE A 66 2.75 -15.08 -12.83
N LEU A 67 3.23 -15.96 -11.96
CA LEU A 67 2.70 -17.29 -11.77
C LEU A 67 1.80 -17.34 -10.53
N SER A 68 0.55 -17.70 -10.72
CA SER A 68 -0.42 -17.88 -9.65
C SER A 68 -0.64 -19.36 -9.36
N ILE A 69 -0.42 -19.78 -8.12
CA ILE A 69 -0.42 -21.18 -7.70
C ILE A 69 -1.47 -21.42 -6.62
N LYS A 70 -2.32 -22.43 -6.80
CA LYS A 70 -3.29 -22.84 -5.78
C LYS A 70 -2.58 -23.37 -4.54
N ASN A 71 -2.96 -22.82 -3.37
CA ASN A 71 -2.44 -23.29 -2.09
C ASN A 71 -3.06 -24.65 -1.70
N GLU A 72 -2.26 -25.46 -1.00
CA GLU A 72 -2.74 -26.57 -0.20
C GLU A 72 -3.52 -26.05 1.03
N PRO A 73 -4.44 -26.81 1.61
CA PRO A 73 -5.14 -26.45 2.86
C PRO A 73 -4.17 -26.11 4.00
N THR A 74 -4.47 -25.08 4.78
CA THR A 74 -3.50 -24.43 5.68
C THR A 74 -3.34 -25.07 7.06
N ASN A 75 -2.11 -25.52 7.36
CA ASN A 75 -1.50 -25.58 8.68
C ASN A 75 -0.04 -25.11 8.55
N SER A 76 0.77 -25.08 9.61
CA SER A 76 2.15 -24.57 9.54
C SER A 76 3.02 -25.34 8.54
N TYR A 77 2.91 -26.66 8.48
CA TYR A 77 3.56 -27.51 7.49
C TYR A 77 3.11 -27.18 6.06
N ARG A 78 1.81 -27.05 5.85
CA ARG A 78 1.23 -26.73 4.54
C ARG A 78 1.58 -25.31 4.06
N ASN A 79 1.73 -24.37 5.00
CA ASN A 79 2.23 -23.03 4.67
C ASN A 79 3.66 -23.06 4.14
N SER A 80 4.52 -23.86 4.75
CA SER A 80 5.88 -24.09 4.28
C SER A 80 5.90 -24.75 2.92
N LEU A 81 5.11 -25.80 2.69
CA LEU A 81 4.96 -26.44 1.38
C LEU A 81 4.47 -25.44 0.30
N ASN A 82 3.53 -24.60 0.64
CA ASN A 82 3.02 -23.57 -0.28
C ASN A 82 4.10 -22.58 -0.71
N TYR A 83 5.01 -22.23 0.20
CA TYR A 83 6.14 -21.37 -0.12
C TYR A 83 7.16 -22.10 -1.02
N ILE A 84 7.58 -23.30 -0.66
CA ILE A 84 8.50 -24.13 -1.44
C ILE A 84 7.95 -24.41 -2.83
N LYS A 85 6.64 -24.69 -2.95
CA LYS A 85 5.95 -24.87 -4.21
C LYS A 85 6.12 -23.65 -5.12
N LYS A 86 6.00 -22.43 -4.56
CA LYS A 86 6.19 -21.19 -5.29
C LYS A 86 7.62 -21.00 -5.79
N ILE A 87 8.62 -21.41 -5.02
CA ILE A 87 10.01 -21.42 -5.47
C ILE A 87 10.18 -22.36 -6.67
N SER A 88 9.85 -23.64 -6.50
CA SER A 88 10.07 -24.68 -7.53
C SER A 88 9.34 -24.38 -8.85
N TYR A 89 8.10 -23.88 -8.76
CA TYR A 89 7.34 -23.55 -9.97
C TYR A 89 7.70 -22.16 -10.50
N GLY A 90 8.04 -21.21 -9.62
CA GLY A 90 8.41 -19.86 -10.03
C GLY A 90 9.69 -19.80 -10.86
N ILE A 91 10.65 -20.67 -10.60
CA ILE A 91 11.87 -20.76 -11.42
C ILE A 91 11.56 -21.05 -12.90
N LYS A 92 10.49 -21.80 -13.18
CA LYS A 92 10.11 -22.17 -14.56
C LYS A 92 9.60 -21.01 -15.41
N ILE A 93 9.25 -19.88 -14.81
CA ILE A 93 8.77 -18.71 -15.58
C ILE A 93 9.90 -17.72 -15.90
N ILE A 94 11.13 -17.98 -15.44
CA ILE A 94 12.30 -17.18 -15.79
C ILE A 94 12.76 -17.61 -17.19
N ASP A 95 12.69 -16.69 -18.15
CA ASP A 95 12.88 -16.94 -19.57
C ASP A 95 14.05 -16.16 -20.19
N GLU A 96 14.87 -15.52 -19.37
CA GLU A 96 16.03 -14.75 -19.79
C GLU A 96 17.28 -15.07 -18.96
N GLU A 97 18.46 -14.70 -19.48
CA GLU A 97 19.73 -14.82 -18.80
C GLU A 97 20.02 -13.55 -17.96
N PHE A 98 20.56 -13.77 -16.77
CA PHE A 98 20.93 -12.73 -15.82
C PHE A 98 22.31 -13.02 -15.21
N ASP A 99 22.97 -11.97 -14.75
CA ASP A 99 24.25 -12.07 -14.05
C ASP A 99 24.09 -12.56 -12.60
N LEU A 100 22.90 -12.30 -12.02
CA LEU A 100 22.58 -12.66 -10.64
C LEU A 100 21.09 -12.91 -10.49
N PHE A 101 20.75 -13.92 -9.69
CA PHE A 101 19.38 -14.31 -9.38
C PHE A 101 19.13 -14.24 -7.88
N PHE A 102 18.05 -13.58 -7.49
CA PHE A 102 17.52 -13.57 -6.14
C PHE A 102 16.19 -14.28 -6.13
N VAL A 103 16.05 -15.30 -5.28
CA VAL A 103 14.74 -15.83 -4.86
C VAL A 103 14.48 -15.22 -3.49
N ILE A 104 13.48 -14.37 -3.40
CA ILE A 104 13.20 -13.60 -2.20
C ILE A 104 11.74 -13.78 -1.77
N ARG A 105 11.52 -13.93 -0.47
CA ARG A 105 10.18 -14.04 0.10
C ARG A 105 9.43 -12.71 0.01
N SER A 106 8.15 -12.77 -0.34
CA SER A 106 7.31 -11.60 -0.62
C SER A 106 7.05 -10.66 0.57
N ASP A 107 7.54 -11.01 1.76
CA ASP A 107 7.48 -10.21 2.99
C ASP A 107 8.88 -9.90 3.55
N CYS A 108 9.93 -10.04 2.73
CA CYS A 108 11.32 -9.83 3.12
C CYS A 108 11.84 -8.49 2.57
N ILE A 109 12.28 -7.60 3.44
CA ILE A 109 12.87 -6.30 3.10
C ILE A 109 14.36 -6.32 3.41
N LEU A 110 15.16 -5.94 2.43
CA LEU A 110 16.61 -5.73 2.62
C LEU A 110 16.85 -4.35 3.25
N ASN A 111 17.75 -4.27 4.23
CA ASN A 111 18.17 -3.02 4.84
C ASN A 111 19.32 -2.35 4.05
N ASN A 112 20.18 -3.17 3.44
CA ASN A 112 21.28 -2.72 2.59
C ASN A 112 21.68 -3.81 1.59
N ILE A 113 22.68 -3.52 0.76
CA ILE A 113 23.26 -4.45 -0.24
C ILE A 113 24.77 -4.65 -0.06
N ASP A 114 25.32 -4.41 1.12
CA ASP A 114 26.77 -4.47 1.39
C ASP A 114 27.35 -5.86 1.14
N PHE A 115 26.53 -6.91 1.30
CA PHE A 115 26.88 -8.30 1.01
C PHE A 115 27.15 -8.58 -0.48
N LEU A 116 26.68 -7.73 -1.40
CA LEU A 116 26.72 -7.99 -2.84
C LEU A 116 28.15 -8.14 -3.37
N THR A 117 29.05 -7.32 -2.90
CA THR A 117 30.48 -7.39 -3.29
C THR A 117 31.11 -8.74 -2.97
N SER A 118 30.79 -9.31 -1.80
CA SER A 118 31.31 -10.60 -1.39
C SER A 118 30.79 -11.75 -2.27
N ILE A 119 29.52 -11.65 -2.73
CA ILE A 119 28.97 -12.63 -3.67
C ILE A 119 29.62 -12.54 -5.03
N ILE A 120 29.80 -11.33 -5.57
CA ILE A 120 30.37 -11.12 -6.91
C ILE A 120 31.80 -11.67 -6.97
N GLN A 121 32.58 -11.52 -5.90
CA GLN A 121 33.97 -11.96 -5.82
C GLN A 121 34.14 -13.46 -5.54
N ASP A 122 33.13 -14.12 -4.99
CA ASP A 122 33.18 -15.54 -4.69
C ASP A 122 32.98 -16.39 -5.95
N SER A 123 33.79 -17.41 -6.18
CA SER A 123 33.70 -18.30 -7.36
C SER A 123 33.19 -19.71 -7.06
N ASP A 124 33.13 -20.10 -5.81
CA ASP A 124 33.14 -21.52 -5.41
C ASP A 124 31.78 -22.05 -4.98
N ASN A 125 30.81 -21.17 -4.67
CA ASN A 125 29.52 -21.60 -4.13
C ASN A 125 28.39 -21.44 -5.15
N MET A 126 27.46 -22.43 -5.17
CA MET A 126 26.29 -22.39 -6.01
C MET A 126 25.22 -21.44 -5.44
N PHE A 127 25.06 -21.47 -4.10
CA PHE A 127 24.06 -20.66 -3.41
C PHE A 127 24.66 -19.82 -2.28
N TYR A 128 24.07 -18.64 -2.08
CA TYR A 128 24.32 -17.75 -0.95
C TYR A 128 23.00 -17.51 -0.23
N MET A 129 23.00 -17.64 1.07
CA MET A 129 21.81 -17.50 1.92
C MET A 129 22.15 -16.73 3.19
N PRO A 130 21.18 -16.05 3.84
CA PRO A 130 21.44 -15.38 5.09
C PRO A 130 21.96 -16.33 6.17
N SER A 131 23.00 -15.91 6.88
CA SER A 131 23.36 -16.52 8.15
C SER A 131 22.18 -16.36 9.13
N LEU A 132 22.02 -17.31 10.06
CA LEU A 132 20.95 -17.27 11.06
C LEU A 132 21.09 -15.98 11.89
N ASN A 133 20.19 -15.03 11.65
CA ASN A 133 20.14 -13.81 12.42
C ASN A 133 19.70 -14.10 13.87
N LYS A 134 20.21 -13.33 14.84
CA LYS A 134 19.88 -13.45 16.28
C LYS A 134 18.38 -13.35 16.60
N ASN A 135 17.56 -12.94 15.64
CA ASN A 135 16.10 -12.81 15.73
C ASN A 135 15.32 -13.99 15.14
N ALA A 136 15.96 -14.98 14.54
CA ALA A 136 15.28 -16.20 14.12
C ALA A 136 15.08 -17.12 15.32
N PHE A 137 13.85 -17.59 15.53
CA PHE A 137 13.54 -18.62 16.53
C PHE A 137 14.41 -19.84 16.26
N SER A 138 15.57 -19.93 16.93
CA SER A 138 16.46 -21.06 16.82
C SER A 138 16.03 -22.13 17.84
N ILE A 139 15.62 -23.28 17.35
CA ILE A 139 15.55 -24.48 18.18
C ILE A 139 17.00 -25.00 18.31
N PRO A 140 17.57 -25.05 19.52
CA PRO A 140 18.94 -25.55 19.69
C PRO A 140 19.07 -26.96 19.11
N GLY A 141 20.12 -27.19 18.32
CA GLY A 141 20.46 -28.53 17.79
C GLY A 141 19.87 -28.86 16.41
N LEU A 142 19.11 -27.99 15.77
CA LEU A 142 18.67 -28.16 14.39
C LEU A 142 19.56 -27.32 13.45
N ASN A 143 20.21 -27.98 12.49
CA ASN A 143 20.89 -27.32 11.39
C ASN A 143 19.83 -26.70 10.46
N LYS A 144 19.68 -25.38 10.50
CA LYS A 144 18.69 -24.65 9.74
C LYS A 144 19.38 -23.73 8.75
N ILE A 145 18.84 -23.66 7.55
CA ILE A 145 19.16 -22.65 6.55
C ILE A 145 17.99 -21.71 6.46
N ASN A 146 18.29 -20.41 6.37
CA ASN A 146 17.27 -19.41 6.17
C ASN A 146 16.95 -19.29 4.68
N GLU A 147 15.78 -19.76 4.28
CA GLU A 147 15.30 -19.74 2.88
C GLU A 147 14.60 -18.44 2.48
N HIS A 148 14.58 -17.42 3.33
CA HIS A 148 13.90 -16.15 2.99
C HIS A 148 14.52 -15.46 1.79
N ILE A 149 15.82 -15.66 1.59
CA ILE A 149 16.59 -15.14 0.46
C ILE A 149 17.54 -16.24 0.00
N ILE A 150 17.48 -16.57 -1.29
CA ILE A 150 18.41 -17.48 -1.96
C ILE A 150 19.01 -16.72 -3.13
N ILE A 151 20.34 -16.67 -3.22
CA ILE A 151 21.04 -15.93 -4.28
C ILE A 151 21.95 -16.90 -5.03
N THR A 152 21.98 -16.76 -6.36
CA THR A 152 22.90 -17.54 -7.20
C THR A 152 23.29 -16.77 -8.44
N LYS A 153 24.44 -17.11 -9.03
CA LYS A 153 25.01 -16.44 -10.21
C LYS A 153 24.57 -17.05 -11.54
N LYS A 154 24.00 -18.25 -11.53
CA LYS A 154 23.67 -18.96 -12.77
C LYS A 154 22.29 -19.58 -12.70
N TYR A 155 21.53 -19.47 -13.79
CA TYR A 155 20.23 -20.12 -13.90
C TYR A 155 20.31 -21.63 -13.71
N GLU A 156 21.34 -22.28 -14.25
CA GLU A 156 21.55 -23.72 -14.08
C GLU A 156 21.58 -24.15 -12.60
N TYR A 157 22.09 -23.31 -11.70
CA TYR A 157 22.08 -23.56 -10.26
C TYR A 157 20.65 -23.48 -9.69
N LEU A 158 19.84 -22.50 -10.15
CA LEU A 158 18.44 -22.44 -9.72
C LEU A 158 17.67 -23.70 -10.11
N THR A 159 18.00 -24.34 -11.23
CA THR A 159 17.29 -25.55 -11.67
C THR A 159 17.38 -26.70 -10.67
N HIS A 160 18.42 -26.74 -9.83
CA HIS A 160 18.49 -27.69 -8.72
C HIS A 160 17.34 -27.55 -7.70
N LEU A 161 16.71 -26.39 -7.59
CA LEU A 161 15.58 -26.16 -6.69
C LEU A 161 14.22 -26.57 -7.32
N LEU A 162 14.17 -27.00 -8.57
CA LEU A 162 12.92 -27.42 -9.23
C LEU A 162 12.28 -28.62 -8.52
N ASP A 163 13.08 -29.55 -8.01
CA ASP A 163 12.60 -30.74 -7.33
C ASP A 163 12.39 -30.56 -5.83
N LEU A 164 12.69 -29.38 -5.29
CA LEU A 164 12.60 -29.10 -3.87
C LEU A 164 11.20 -29.36 -3.29
N TYR A 165 10.15 -29.04 -4.08
CA TYR A 165 8.75 -29.29 -3.67
C TYR A 165 8.44 -30.79 -3.58
N ASN A 166 8.87 -31.59 -4.55
CA ASN A 166 8.68 -33.04 -4.53
C ASN A 166 9.44 -33.67 -3.36
N PHE A 167 10.67 -33.21 -3.12
CA PHE A 167 11.47 -33.66 -1.98
C PHE A 167 10.79 -33.32 -0.64
N ALA A 168 10.19 -32.12 -0.52
CA ALA A 168 9.48 -31.70 0.68
C ALA A 168 8.25 -32.59 0.98
N ILE A 169 7.48 -32.96 -0.05
CA ILE A 169 6.33 -33.86 0.10
C ILE A 169 6.79 -35.25 0.58
N LEU A 170 7.82 -35.81 -0.04
CA LEU A 170 8.29 -37.15 0.26
C LEU A 170 8.87 -37.28 1.67
N ASN A 171 9.44 -36.20 2.21
CA ASN A 171 10.12 -36.25 3.52
C ASN A 171 9.28 -35.65 4.66
N GLU A 172 8.09 -35.12 4.40
CA GLU A 172 7.16 -34.57 5.41
C GLU A 172 7.82 -33.57 6.39
N THR A 173 8.74 -32.73 5.89
CA THR A 173 9.54 -31.82 6.73
C THR A 173 9.14 -30.35 6.56
N TYR A 174 9.46 -29.50 7.56
CA TYR A 174 9.23 -28.04 7.51
C TYR A 174 10.27 -27.35 6.62
N SER A 175 9.92 -26.16 6.11
CA SER A 175 10.69 -25.42 5.11
C SER A 175 12.15 -25.21 5.45
N ASP A 176 12.45 -24.69 6.66
CA ASP A 176 13.82 -24.40 7.12
C ASP A 176 14.73 -25.62 7.13
N ILE A 177 14.15 -26.81 7.30
CA ILE A 177 14.86 -28.08 7.35
C ILE A 177 14.89 -28.73 5.96
N VAL A 178 13.83 -28.54 5.17
CA VAL A 178 13.70 -29.11 3.83
C VAL A 178 14.84 -28.63 2.93
N LEU A 179 15.07 -27.32 2.87
CA LEU A 179 16.13 -26.78 2.02
C LEU A 179 17.51 -27.30 2.46
N TYR A 180 17.78 -27.31 3.76
CA TYR A 180 19.01 -27.89 4.31
C TYR A 180 19.20 -29.35 3.91
N ASN A 181 18.20 -30.20 4.19
CA ASN A 181 18.27 -31.64 3.89
C ASN A 181 18.39 -31.88 2.37
N TYR A 182 17.68 -31.10 1.58
CA TYR A 182 17.74 -31.20 0.12
C TYR A 182 19.14 -30.87 -0.41
N LEU A 183 19.72 -29.74 -0.04
CA LEU A 183 21.05 -29.33 -0.47
C LEU A 183 22.11 -30.35 -0.09
N HIS A 184 22.02 -30.90 1.14
CA HIS A 184 22.91 -31.94 1.60
C HIS A 184 22.70 -33.27 0.85
N SER A 185 21.47 -33.70 0.63
CA SER A 185 21.17 -34.93 -0.12
C SER A 185 21.65 -34.91 -1.57
N GLN A 186 21.66 -33.71 -2.18
CA GLN A 186 22.12 -33.49 -3.53
C GLN A 186 23.61 -33.09 -3.61
N ASN A 187 24.29 -33.01 -2.49
CA ASN A 187 25.70 -32.59 -2.39
C ASN A 187 25.94 -31.18 -3.02
N ILE A 188 25.02 -30.26 -2.79
CA ILE A 188 25.05 -28.91 -3.34
C ILE A 188 25.78 -27.98 -2.38
N ASN A 189 26.79 -27.26 -2.87
CA ASN A 189 27.56 -26.29 -2.09
C ASN A 189 26.79 -24.97 -1.91
N TYR A 190 26.81 -24.45 -0.69
CA TYR A 190 26.26 -23.15 -0.36
C TYR A 190 27.12 -22.41 0.67
N LYS A 191 26.98 -21.10 0.73
CA LYS A 191 27.64 -20.23 1.71
C LYS A 191 26.63 -19.41 2.48
N LEU A 192 26.75 -19.39 3.80
CA LEU A 192 25.99 -18.49 4.64
C LEU A 192 26.73 -17.15 4.71
N ILE A 193 26.02 -16.07 4.43
CA ILE A 193 26.54 -14.69 4.40
C ILE A 193 25.70 -13.80 5.30
N ASP A 194 26.29 -12.72 5.77
CA ASP A 194 25.59 -11.74 6.58
C ASP A 194 24.76 -10.82 5.65
N ILE A 195 23.45 -11.08 5.61
CA ILE A 195 22.47 -10.27 4.90
C ILE A 195 21.59 -9.59 5.94
N ASP A 196 21.63 -8.29 5.97
CA ASP A 196 20.76 -7.51 6.86
C ASP A 196 19.38 -7.32 6.20
N TYR A 197 18.38 -7.98 6.74
CA TYR A 197 17.01 -7.96 6.26
C TYR A 197 15.99 -8.05 7.40
N LYS A 198 14.76 -7.67 7.10
CA LYS A 198 13.62 -7.71 8.02
C LYS A 198 12.42 -8.40 7.35
N LEU A 199 11.66 -9.15 8.13
CA LEU A 199 10.34 -9.66 7.69
C LEU A 199 9.23 -8.68 8.07
N ILE A 200 8.30 -8.48 7.16
CA ILE A 200 7.06 -7.75 7.44
C ILE A 200 6.15 -8.68 8.24
N LEU A 201 6.20 -8.58 9.56
CA LEU A 201 5.44 -9.46 10.47
C LEU A 201 3.98 -9.03 10.61
N SER A 202 3.70 -7.74 10.43
CA SER A 202 2.35 -7.18 10.47
C SER A 202 2.03 -6.52 9.14
N HIS A 203 0.81 -6.76 8.64
CA HIS A 203 0.31 -6.07 7.47
C HIS A 203 -0.52 -4.87 7.90
N CYS A 204 -0.07 -3.70 7.50
CA CYS A 204 -0.79 -2.45 7.69
C CYS A 204 -1.47 -2.04 6.38
N ASN A 205 -2.75 -1.72 6.44
CA ASN A 205 -3.48 -1.12 5.31
C ASN A 205 -3.33 0.40 5.37
N ILE A 206 -2.99 1.04 4.26
CA ILE A 206 -2.97 2.50 4.15
C ILE A 206 -4.09 2.95 3.22
N ILE A 207 -5.04 3.71 3.76
CA ILE A 207 -6.07 4.39 3.01
C ILE A 207 -5.70 5.88 2.98
N ALA A 208 -5.36 6.40 1.82
CA ALA A 208 -4.96 7.80 1.68
C ALA A 208 -6.10 8.66 1.13
N ILE A 209 -6.29 9.82 1.75
CA ILE A 209 -7.26 10.83 1.37
C ILE A 209 -6.53 12.10 1.00
N SER A 210 -6.57 12.50 -0.27
CA SER A 210 -5.99 13.74 -0.80
C SER A 210 -7.07 14.72 -1.28
N GLY A 211 -6.70 15.97 -1.45
CA GLY A 211 -7.57 17.04 -1.95
C GLY A 211 -7.25 18.39 -1.32
N ASP A 212 -7.90 19.45 -1.76
CA ASP A 212 -7.67 20.82 -1.26
C ASP A 212 -8.15 21.02 0.19
N SER A 213 -7.63 22.03 0.85
CA SER A 213 -8.13 22.50 2.15
C SER A 213 -9.59 22.94 2.04
N GLY A 214 -10.47 22.32 2.84
CA GLY A 214 -11.90 22.57 2.81
C GLY A 214 -12.70 21.68 1.85
N SER A 215 -12.09 20.68 1.21
CA SER A 215 -12.77 19.74 0.30
C SER A 215 -13.56 18.62 0.99
N GLY A 216 -13.61 18.58 2.33
CA GLY A 216 -14.34 17.53 3.07
C GLY A 216 -13.48 16.35 3.55
N LYS A 217 -12.16 16.36 3.32
CA LYS A 217 -11.24 15.29 3.74
C LYS A 217 -11.35 14.89 5.22
N SER A 218 -11.32 15.88 6.12
CA SER A 218 -11.38 15.61 7.57
C SER A 218 -12.73 15.02 8.00
N THR A 219 -13.81 15.38 7.30
CA THR A 219 -15.13 14.77 7.53
C THR A 219 -15.11 13.29 7.15
N LEU A 220 -14.62 12.97 5.94
CA LEU A 220 -14.48 11.59 5.50
C LEU A 220 -13.53 10.79 6.42
N LEU A 221 -12.42 11.38 6.85
CA LEU A 221 -11.46 10.77 7.77
C LEU A 221 -12.14 10.37 9.09
N GLN A 222 -12.89 11.27 9.72
CA GLN A 222 -13.59 11.00 10.98
C GLN A 222 -14.64 9.88 10.81
N MET A 223 -15.36 9.88 9.72
CA MET A 223 -16.35 8.86 9.45
C MET A 223 -15.72 7.49 9.21
N LEU A 224 -14.62 7.43 8.45
CA LEU A 224 -13.84 6.20 8.28
C LEU A 224 -13.30 5.69 9.62
N MET A 225 -12.81 6.56 10.50
CA MET A 225 -12.38 6.15 11.84
C MET A 225 -13.50 5.48 12.65
N ASN A 226 -14.75 5.93 12.49
CA ASN A 226 -15.89 5.39 13.22
C ASN A 226 -16.32 3.99 12.77
N ILE A 227 -15.99 3.58 11.52
CA ILE A 227 -16.33 2.24 11.03
C ILE A 227 -15.32 1.17 11.40
N PHE A 228 -14.08 1.54 11.70
CA PHE A 228 -13.09 0.58 12.16
C PHE A 228 -13.33 0.19 13.63
N MET A 229 -13.06 -1.07 13.96
CA MET A 229 -13.09 -1.49 15.36
C MET A 229 -12.11 -0.67 16.18
N LYS A 230 -12.47 -0.39 17.42
CA LYS A 230 -11.62 0.36 18.35
C LYS A 230 -10.18 -0.21 18.36
N ASP A 231 -9.20 0.66 18.32
CA ASP A 231 -7.77 0.33 18.35
C ASP A 231 -7.22 -0.42 17.12
N THR A 232 -8.02 -0.62 16.05
CA THR A 232 -7.55 -1.26 14.80
C THR A 232 -7.19 -0.26 13.71
N ALA A 233 -7.49 1.01 13.89
CA ALA A 233 -7.18 2.07 12.95
C ALA A 233 -6.55 3.28 13.64
N MET A 234 -5.73 4.01 12.91
CA MET A 234 -5.19 5.30 13.33
C MET A 234 -5.32 6.34 12.23
N GLN A 235 -5.61 7.57 12.61
CA GLN A 235 -5.48 8.70 11.69
C GLN A 235 -4.04 9.22 11.67
N PHE A 236 -3.59 9.59 10.48
CA PHE A 236 -2.26 10.14 10.29
C PHE A 236 -2.33 11.34 9.34
N GLU A 237 -2.36 12.53 9.91
CA GLU A 237 -2.47 13.77 9.13
C GLU A 237 -1.10 14.26 8.69
N THR A 238 -0.97 14.62 7.40
CA THR A 238 0.31 15.00 6.81
C THR A 238 0.68 16.47 7.01
N ASP A 239 -0.19 17.26 7.61
CA ASP A 239 0.09 18.65 7.96
C ASP A 239 1.25 18.77 8.98
N ARG A 240 1.59 17.70 9.70
CA ARG A 240 2.79 17.55 10.54
C ARG A 240 4.12 17.70 9.79
N TYR A 241 4.08 17.58 8.47
CA TYR A 241 5.27 17.71 7.61
C TYR A 241 5.43 19.11 7.03
N HIS A 242 4.63 20.11 7.44
CA HIS A 242 4.90 21.50 7.08
C HIS A 242 6.28 21.93 7.59
N LYS A 243 6.98 22.78 6.81
CA LYS A 243 8.31 23.27 7.22
C LYS A 243 8.24 24.42 8.19
N TRP A 244 7.14 25.20 8.16
CA TRP A 244 7.05 26.44 8.90
C TRP A 244 5.75 26.56 9.68
N GLU A 245 5.86 27.15 10.86
CA GLU A 245 4.74 27.52 11.71
C GLU A 245 4.03 28.77 11.19
N ARG A 246 2.79 28.97 11.62
CA ARG A 246 2.06 30.18 11.30
C ARG A 246 2.74 31.42 11.91
N GLY A 247 3.05 32.41 11.06
CA GLY A 247 3.78 33.63 11.45
C GLY A 247 5.25 33.63 11.02
N ASP A 248 5.79 32.50 10.56
CA ASP A 248 7.10 32.49 9.89
C ASP A 248 7.04 33.30 8.59
N ILE A 249 8.14 33.96 8.22
CA ILE A 249 8.23 34.78 6.99
C ILE A 249 7.99 33.93 5.74
N ASN A 250 8.47 32.70 5.72
CA ASN A 250 8.32 31.78 4.59
C ASN A 250 6.90 31.25 4.48
N TYR A 251 6.15 31.15 5.58
CA TYR A 251 4.74 30.80 5.58
C TYR A 251 3.89 31.77 4.75
N ASN A 252 4.27 33.05 4.69
CA ASN A 252 3.58 34.06 3.88
C ASN A 252 4.06 34.07 2.42
N LYS A 253 5.29 33.57 2.17
CA LYS A 253 5.88 33.54 0.83
C LYS A 253 5.41 32.34 0.01
N TYR A 254 5.34 31.18 0.65
CA TYR A 254 4.97 29.91 0.01
C TYR A 254 3.69 29.37 0.62
N THR A 255 2.76 28.92 -0.22
CA THR A 255 1.55 28.28 0.32
C THR A 255 1.88 26.85 0.82
N HIS A 256 1.07 26.32 1.72
CA HIS A 256 1.20 24.90 2.12
C HIS A 256 0.88 23.92 0.98
N LEU A 257 0.23 24.37 -0.09
CA LEU A 257 -0.03 23.57 -1.28
C LEU A 257 1.24 23.35 -2.10
N ASN A 258 2.24 24.20 -1.93
CA ASN A 258 3.52 24.04 -2.61
C ASN A 258 4.34 22.93 -1.97
N PRO A 259 4.83 21.93 -2.73
CA PRO A 259 5.67 20.84 -2.21
C PRO A 259 6.93 21.34 -1.47
N TYR A 260 7.49 22.46 -1.88
CA TYR A 260 8.64 23.06 -1.21
C TYR A 260 8.37 23.44 0.24
N SER A 261 7.12 23.71 0.61
CA SER A 261 6.69 24.05 1.97
C SER A 261 6.56 22.84 2.90
N ASN A 262 6.89 21.63 2.40
CA ASN A 262 6.66 20.39 3.12
C ASN A 262 7.91 19.49 3.11
N HIS A 263 8.10 18.71 4.17
CA HIS A 263 9.13 17.68 4.28
C HIS A 263 8.66 16.36 3.65
N LEU A 264 8.43 16.35 2.31
CA LEU A 264 7.81 15.21 1.63
C LEU A 264 8.67 13.95 1.64
N GLU A 265 9.98 14.06 1.61
CA GLU A 265 10.88 12.90 1.70
C GLU A 265 10.79 12.25 3.10
N LEU A 266 10.78 13.05 4.17
CA LEU A 266 10.57 12.56 5.54
C LEU A 266 9.19 11.92 5.67
N MET A 267 8.15 12.52 5.09
CA MET A 267 6.80 11.93 5.04
C MET A 267 6.83 10.55 4.39
N SER A 268 7.56 10.40 3.28
CA SER A 268 7.68 9.13 2.57
C SER A 268 8.35 8.05 3.42
N GLN A 269 9.44 8.41 4.11
CA GLN A 269 10.16 7.51 5.02
C GLN A 269 9.29 7.09 6.21
N ASP A 270 8.57 8.01 6.82
CA ASP A 270 7.70 7.73 7.96
C ASP A 270 6.50 6.86 7.57
N VAL A 271 5.85 7.15 6.44
CA VAL A 271 4.74 6.33 5.92
C VAL A 271 5.22 4.91 5.59
N PHE A 272 6.40 4.78 4.98
CA PHE A 272 7.02 3.48 4.73
C PHE A 272 7.30 2.73 6.05
N ASN A 273 7.91 3.38 7.03
CA ASN A 273 8.19 2.79 8.34
C ASN A 273 6.90 2.30 9.02
N LEU A 274 5.85 3.10 9.02
CA LEU A 274 4.55 2.69 9.56
C LEU A 274 3.95 1.52 8.79
N LYS A 275 4.07 1.51 7.43
CA LYS A 275 3.57 0.41 6.58
C LYS A 275 4.18 -0.94 6.95
N ILE A 276 5.45 -0.97 7.30
CA ILE A 276 6.18 -2.19 7.69
C ILE A 276 6.12 -2.50 9.19
N GLY A 277 5.29 -1.75 9.95
CA GLY A 277 5.08 -1.99 11.38
C GLY A 277 6.13 -1.37 12.31
N ASN A 278 6.99 -0.48 11.81
CA ASN A 278 7.92 0.28 12.64
C ASN A 278 7.22 1.40 13.39
N GLU A 279 7.87 1.86 14.44
CA GLU A 279 7.50 3.07 15.16
C GLU A 279 8.28 4.25 14.58
N ILE A 280 7.66 5.44 14.60
CA ILE A 280 8.30 6.71 14.22
C ILE A 280 8.20 7.72 15.36
N TYR A 281 8.99 8.80 15.28
CA TYR A 281 8.93 9.93 16.19
C TYR A 281 8.65 11.18 15.39
N GLN A 282 7.46 11.79 15.60
CA GLN A 282 7.05 12.93 14.81
C GLN A 282 6.27 13.94 15.64
N VAL A 283 6.32 15.22 15.24
CA VAL A 283 5.49 16.31 15.78
C VAL A 283 4.05 16.14 15.27
N ASP A 284 3.11 16.87 15.83
CA ASP A 284 1.82 17.15 15.22
C ASP A 284 1.70 18.66 14.94
N TYR A 285 0.78 19.03 14.04
CA TYR A 285 0.51 20.43 13.72
C TYR A 285 -0.82 20.85 14.32
N ASP A 286 -0.74 21.68 15.34
CA ASP A 286 -1.95 22.23 15.97
C ASP A 286 -2.56 23.35 15.08
N HIS A 287 -3.65 23.06 14.45
CA HIS A 287 -4.37 24.00 13.58
C HIS A 287 -4.93 25.22 14.33
N HIS A 288 -5.16 25.13 15.64
CA HIS A 288 -5.66 26.24 16.43
C HIS A 288 -4.57 27.29 16.65
N THR A 289 -3.42 26.87 17.14
CA THR A 289 -2.28 27.76 17.38
C THR A 289 -1.45 28.04 16.13
N GLY A 290 -1.43 27.10 15.17
CA GLY A 290 -0.58 27.12 13.99
C GLY A 290 0.88 26.78 14.28
N LYS A 291 1.12 26.00 15.35
CA LYS A 291 2.45 25.57 15.80
C LYS A 291 2.59 24.07 15.81
N PHE A 292 3.83 23.60 15.83
CA PHE A 292 4.14 22.20 16.03
C PHE A 292 4.10 21.84 17.52
N THR A 293 3.66 20.60 17.80
CA THR A 293 3.71 20.00 19.12
C THR A 293 5.11 19.46 19.45
N HIS A 294 5.27 18.86 20.62
CA HIS A 294 6.43 18.02 20.89
C HIS A 294 6.43 16.79 20.01
N LYS A 295 7.63 16.22 19.77
CA LYS A 295 7.75 14.93 19.08
C LYS A 295 7.25 13.82 19.98
N ASP A 296 6.26 13.09 19.48
CA ASP A 296 5.71 11.91 20.12
C ASP A 296 6.02 10.64 19.35
N LYS A 297 6.03 9.54 20.08
CA LYS A 297 6.17 8.21 19.53
C LYS A 297 4.86 7.76 18.89
N ILE A 298 4.89 7.44 17.60
CA ILE A 298 3.76 6.96 16.84
C ILE A 298 4.01 5.50 16.48
N LYS A 299 3.12 4.62 16.90
CA LYS A 299 3.16 3.19 16.58
C LYS A 299 2.31 2.90 15.36
N SER A 300 2.76 1.98 14.52
CA SER A 300 1.95 1.47 13.41
C SER A 300 0.66 0.81 13.92
N ASN A 301 -0.36 0.79 13.08
CA ASN A 301 -1.64 0.15 13.34
C ASN A 301 -2.05 -0.72 12.14
N GLN A 302 -3.05 -1.60 12.31
CA GLN A 302 -3.57 -2.45 11.23
C GLN A 302 -4.09 -1.64 10.05
N ASN A 303 -4.71 -0.48 10.32
CA ASN A 303 -5.21 0.42 9.31
C ASN A 303 -4.71 1.84 9.60
N ILE A 304 -4.08 2.48 8.63
CA ILE A 304 -3.63 3.87 8.70
C ILE A 304 -4.46 4.69 7.72
N LEU A 305 -5.19 5.67 8.24
CA LEU A 305 -5.92 6.64 7.46
C LEU A 305 -5.02 7.87 7.25
N LEU A 306 -4.30 7.88 6.12
CA LEU A 306 -3.38 8.94 5.75
C LEU A 306 -4.18 10.10 5.11
N CYS A 307 -4.18 11.28 5.71
CA CYS A 307 -4.97 12.41 5.24
C CYS A 307 -4.13 13.67 5.11
N GLY A 308 -4.27 14.39 3.98
CA GLY A 308 -3.62 15.68 3.81
C GLY A 308 -3.55 16.21 2.39
N LEU A 309 -2.68 17.20 2.18
CA LEU A 309 -2.56 17.91 0.91
C LEU A 309 -1.74 17.14 -0.14
N HIS A 310 -0.72 16.38 0.28
CA HIS A 310 0.26 15.75 -0.60
C HIS A 310 0.30 14.23 -0.46
N THR A 311 -0.75 13.61 0.03
CA THR A 311 -0.79 12.15 0.29
C THR A 311 -0.62 11.30 -0.96
N LEU A 312 -1.01 11.82 -2.13
CA LEU A 312 -0.90 11.15 -3.43
C LEU A 312 0.09 11.86 -4.38
N TYR A 313 0.90 12.80 -3.86
CA TYR A 313 1.83 13.59 -4.67
C TYR A 313 3.14 12.85 -4.94
N VAL A 314 3.64 12.08 -3.97
CA VAL A 314 4.94 11.41 -4.04
C VAL A 314 4.79 9.98 -4.54
N ASP A 315 5.45 9.64 -5.65
CA ASP A 315 5.31 8.31 -6.29
C ASP A 315 5.69 7.17 -5.35
N LYS A 316 6.77 7.29 -4.58
CA LYS A 316 7.19 6.28 -3.59
C LYS A 316 6.10 5.94 -2.57
N ILE A 317 5.28 6.92 -2.17
CA ILE A 317 4.14 6.69 -1.27
C ILE A 317 3.00 6.02 -2.04
N ASN A 318 2.72 6.46 -3.27
CA ASN A 318 1.66 5.89 -4.10
C ASN A 318 1.81 4.38 -4.32
N GLU A 319 3.04 3.88 -4.36
CA GLU A 319 3.33 2.45 -4.53
C GLU A 319 2.91 1.61 -3.33
N ILE A 320 2.90 2.16 -2.12
CA ILE A 320 2.64 1.44 -0.87
C ILE A 320 1.26 1.72 -0.27
N ILE A 321 0.51 2.66 -0.83
CA ILE A 321 -0.88 2.94 -0.44
C ILE A 321 -1.81 1.88 -1.05
N ASP A 322 -2.69 1.34 -0.21
CA ASP A 322 -3.65 0.31 -0.64
C ASP A 322 -4.90 0.88 -1.29
N ILE A 323 -5.38 2.04 -0.82
CA ILE A 323 -6.55 2.74 -1.36
C ILE A 323 -6.27 4.23 -1.45
N LYS A 324 -6.42 4.78 -2.64
CA LYS A 324 -6.15 6.18 -2.95
C LYS A 324 -7.45 6.91 -3.25
N ILE A 325 -7.82 7.84 -2.38
CA ILE A 325 -9.05 8.63 -2.49
C ILE A 325 -8.69 10.08 -2.75
N PHE A 326 -9.29 10.70 -3.76
CA PHE A 326 -9.18 12.13 -4.03
C PHE A 326 -10.52 12.81 -3.82
N MET A 327 -10.55 13.84 -2.97
CA MET A 327 -11.72 14.69 -2.75
C MET A 327 -11.73 15.82 -3.77
N ASP A 328 -12.55 15.68 -4.81
CA ASP A 328 -12.68 16.61 -5.93
C ASP A 328 -13.94 17.46 -5.78
N THR A 329 -13.96 18.29 -4.75
CA THR A 329 -15.08 19.19 -4.50
C THR A 329 -14.98 20.41 -5.41
N ASP A 330 -16.10 20.84 -5.97
CA ASP A 330 -16.19 22.05 -6.81
C ASP A 330 -15.60 23.29 -6.11
N ARG A 331 -14.94 24.15 -6.88
CA ARG A 331 -14.19 25.30 -6.34
C ARG A 331 -15.09 26.31 -5.64
N ASP A 332 -16.28 26.57 -6.15
CA ASP A 332 -17.23 27.51 -5.53
C ASP A 332 -17.78 26.92 -4.23
N LEU A 333 -18.02 25.60 -4.21
CA LEU A 333 -18.44 24.88 -3.01
C LEU A 333 -17.33 24.86 -1.94
N ILE A 334 -16.07 24.60 -2.32
CA ILE A 334 -14.91 24.74 -1.42
C ILE A 334 -14.84 26.14 -0.83
N LYS A 335 -15.03 27.15 -1.65
CA LYS A 335 -15.03 28.56 -1.21
C LYS A 335 -16.13 28.81 -0.17
N LYS A 336 -17.37 28.35 -0.41
CA LYS A 336 -18.48 28.43 0.55
C LYS A 336 -18.12 27.74 1.87
N TRP A 337 -17.70 26.49 1.83
CA TRP A 337 -17.36 25.73 3.03
C TRP A 337 -16.16 26.32 3.80
N LYS A 338 -15.17 26.82 3.08
CA LYS A 338 -13.99 27.44 3.68
C LYS A 338 -14.32 28.76 4.35
N ILE A 339 -15.15 29.60 3.73
CA ILE A 339 -15.64 30.84 4.34
C ILE A 339 -16.39 30.50 5.63
N GLN A 340 -17.35 29.58 5.59
CA GLN A 340 -18.12 29.18 6.76
C GLN A 340 -17.21 28.64 7.87
N ARG A 341 -16.29 27.73 7.57
CA ARG A 341 -15.37 27.14 8.56
C ARG A 341 -14.43 28.19 9.17
N ASP A 342 -13.78 29.01 8.34
CA ASP A 342 -12.70 29.89 8.79
C ASP A 342 -13.22 31.15 9.48
N THR A 343 -14.44 31.59 9.14
CA THR A 343 -15.13 32.64 9.92
C THR A 343 -15.59 32.14 11.28
N THR A 344 -16.20 30.93 11.36
CA THR A 344 -16.79 30.41 12.61
C THR A 344 -15.75 29.83 13.55
N ARG A 345 -14.76 29.07 13.04
CA ARG A 345 -13.79 28.34 13.89
C ARG A 345 -12.47 29.06 14.08
N ARG A 346 -12.06 29.93 13.15
CA ARG A 346 -10.74 30.59 13.15
C ARG A 346 -10.81 32.10 13.35
N ASN A 347 -12.02 32.68 13.37
CA ASN A 347 -12.26 34.11 13.46
C ASN A 347 -11.52 34.95 12.38
N TYR A 348 -11.37 34.40 11.16
CA TYR A 348 -10.77 35.15 10.05
C TYR A 348 -11.79 36.08 9.40
N SER A 349 -11.33 37.26 8.96
CA SER A 349 -12.15 38.16 8.13
C SER A 349 -12.39 37.54 6.75
N LEU A 350 -13.52 37.86 6.16
CA LEU A 350 -13.88 37.43 4.81
C LEU A 350 -12.80 37.81 3.78
N GLU A 351 -12.30 39.05 3.86
CA GLU A 351 -11.25 39.58 2.99
C GLU A 351 -9.96 38.70 3.08
N LYS A 352 -9.52 38.36 4.29
CA LYS A 352 -8.36 37.50 4.51
C LYS A 352 -8.57 36.13 3.88
N ILE A 353 -9.77 35.53 4.01
CA ILE A 353 -10.09 34.22 3.45
C ILE A 353 -10.04 34.26 1.93
N LEU A 354 -10.66 35.28 1.30
CA LEU A 354 -10.70 35.43 -0.15
C LEU A 354 -9.28 35.62 -0.72
N THR A 355 -8.47 36.49 -0.13
CA THR A 355 -7.05 36.67 -0.51
C THR A 355 -6.26 35.38 -0.42
N GLN A 356 -6.46 34.57 0.62
CA GLN A 356 -5.81 33.28 0.74
C GLN A 356 -6.23 32.27 -0.32
N ILE A 357 -7.51 32.26 -0.69
CA ILE A 357 -8.03 31.37 -1.74
C ILE A 357 -7.39 31.74 -3.08
N GLU A 358 -7.36 33.02 -3.41
CA GLU A 358 -6.77 33.53 -4.65
C GLU A 358 -5.26 33.23 -4.74
N HIS A 359 -4.51 33.52 -3.67
CA HIS A 359 -3.07 33.26 -3.60
C HIS A 359 -2.73 31.77 -3.77
N ARG A 360 -3.62 30.85 -3.37
CA ARG A 360 -3.42 29.40 -3.47
C ARG A 360 -3.87 28.79 -4.79
N ASN A 361 -4.54 29.55 -5.64
CA ASN A 361 -5.23 28.97 -6.79
C ASN A 361 -4.27 28.29 -7.78
N GLN A 362 -3.13 28.91 -8.09
CA GLN A 362 -2.12 28.33 -8.99
C GLN A 362 -1.51 27.06 -8.39
N ASP A 363 -1.05 27.13 -7.13
CA ASP A 363 -0.47 25.97 -6.43
C ASP A 363 -1.46 24.80 -6.32
N TYR A 364 -2.78 25.08 -6.26
CA TYR A 364 -3.79 24.03 -6.28
C TYR A 364 -3.75 23.24 -7.58
N TYR A 365 -3.75 23.89 -8.73
CA TYR A 365 -3.72 23.19 -10.02
C TYR A 365 -2.40 22.49 -10.26
N ASP A 366 -1.28 23.11 -9.88
CA ASP A 366 0.05 22.59 -10.12
C ASP A 366 0.36 21.36 -9.24
N TYR A 367 -0.09 21.34 -7.97
CA TYR A 367 0.39 20.37 -7.01
C TYR A 367 -0.69 19.52 -6.32
N ILE A 368 -1.93 20.00 -6.25
CA ILE A 368 -3.01 19.28 -5.57
C ILE A 368 -3.89 18.57 -6.58
N TYR A 369 -4.41 19.28 -7.56
CA TYR A 369 -5.34 18.74 -8.56
C TYR A 369 -4.69 17.63 -9.41
N CYS A 370 -3.42 17.75 -9.75
CA CYS A 370 -2.68 16.73 -10.48
C CYS A 370 -2.69 15.35 -9.79
N GLN A 371 -2.81 15.30 -8.45
CA GLN A 371 -2.88 14.06 -7.69
C GLN A 371 -4.15 13.22 -7.98
N LYS A 372 -5.19 13.85 -8.54
CA LYS A 372 -6.42 13.15 -8.96
C LYS A 372 -6.14 12.01 -9.94
N GLN A 373 -5.13 12.13 -10.77
CA GLN A 373 -4.72 11.06 -11.70
C GLN A 373 -4.25 9.79 -10.99
N ASN A 374 -3.65 9.91 -9.78
CA ASN A 374 -3.14 8.82 -8.98
C ASN A 374 -4.22 8.13 -8.12
N ALA A 375 -5.42 8.72 -8.05
CA ALA A 375 -6.49 8.18 -7.21
C ALA A 375 -7.16 6.95 -7.84
N ASP A 376 -7.51 5.97 -7.01
CA ASP A 376 -8.38 4.85 -7.38
C ASP A 376 -9.85 5.29 -7.37
N ILE A 377 -10.18 6.15 -6.41
CA ILE A 377 -11.54 6.64 -6.15
C ILE A 377 -11.50 8.17 -6.11
N VAL A 378 -12.43 8.80 -6.82
CA VAL A 378 -12.65 10.24 -6.74
C VAL A 378 -14.05 10.49 -6.19
N ILE A 379 -14.14 11.31 -5.15
CA ILE A 379 -15.39 11.76 -4.56
C ILE A 379 -15.60 13.19 -4.99
N ASN A 380 -16.61 13.40 -5.84
CA ASN A 380 -16.85 14.70 -6.45
C ASN A 380 -18.13 15.31 -5.90
N PHE A 381 -17.99 16.36 -5.06
CA PHE A 381 -19.09 17.20 -4.60
C PHE A 381 -19.24 18.43 -5.48
N TYR A 382 -20.48 18.73 -5.88
CA TYR A 382 -20.82 19.88 -6.70
C TYR A 382 -22.24 20.36 -6.40
N GLU A 383 -22.59 21.57 -6.85
CA GLU A 383 -23.93 22.12 -6.70
C GLU A 383 -24.59 22.38 -8.06
N ILE A 384 -25.88 22.11 -8.19
CA ILE A 384 -26.75 22.53 -9.29
C ILE A 384 -27.99 23.17 -8.67
N GLU A 385 -28.28 24.43 -9.01
CA GLU A 385 -29.49 25.17 -8.53
C GLU A 385 -29.63 25.12 -6.99
N GLU A 386 -28.49 25.25 -6.26
CA GLU A 386 -28.39 25.18 -4.81
C GLU A 386 -28.51 23.75 -4.21
N ASP A 387 -28.84 22.75 -5.02
CA ASP A 387 -28.83 21.35 -4.57
C ASP A 387 -27.39 20.79 -4.55
N LEU A 388 -26.97 20.32 -3.37
CA LEU A 388 -25.71 19.61 -3.22
C LEU A 388 -25.82 18.20 -3.83
N LEU A 389 -24.90 17.87 -4.72
CA LEU A 389 -24.81 16.58 -5.39
C LEU A 389 -23.45 15.93 -5.15
N CYS A 390 -23.39 14.60 -5.22
CA CYS A 390 -22.15 13.85 -5.06
C CYS A 390 -22.05 12.69 -6.05
N ASN A 391 -20.91 12.61 -6.72
CA ASN A 391 -20.53 11.47 -7.54
C ASN A 391 -19.43 10.66 -6.86
N PHE A 392 -19.61 9.33 -6.81
CA PHE A 392 -18.59 8.39 -6.46
C PHE A 392 -17.99 7.79 -7.74
N ILE A 393 -16.74 8.11 -8.03
CA ILE A 393 -16.08 7.77 -9.29
C ILE A 393 -14.99 6.73 -9.00
N ILE A 394 -15.07 5.58 -9.65
CA ILE A 394 -14.09 4.50 -9.54
C ILE A 394 -13.30 4.44 -10.85
N LYS A 395 -12.00 4.60 -10.76
CA LYS A 395 -11.09 4.40 -11.88
C LYS A 395 -10.67 2.93 -11.93
N GLN A 396 -11.06 2.23 -12.93
CA GLN A 396 -10.78 0.83 -13.30
C GLN A 396 -11.99 -0.12 -13.17
N ASN A 397 -12.25 -0.84 -14.26
CA ASN A 397 -13.40 -1.75 -14.42
C ASN A 397 -13.39 -3.02 -13.54
N LYS A 398 -12.29 -3.36 -12.86
CA LYS A 398 -12.16 -4.62 -12.12
C LYS A 398 -13.10 -4.77 -10.93
N PHE A 399 -13.54 -3.66 -10.35
CA PHE A 399 -14.43 -3.64 -9.18
C PHE A 399 -15.92 -3.53 -9.52
N PHE A 400 -16.23 -3.30 -10.79
CA PHE A 400 -17.61 -3.13 -11.23
C PHE A 400 -18.50 -4.33 -10.85
N ASN A 401 -18.04 -5.56 -11.04
CA ASN A 401 -18.84 -6.76 -10.74
C ASN A 401 -19.25 -6.87 -9.26
N LYS A 402 -18.47 -6.29 -8.35
CA LYS A 402 -18.76 -6.30 -6.90
C LYS A 402 -19.78 -5.23 -6.52
N ILE A 403 -19.63 -4.03 -7.09
CA ILE A 403 -20.49 -2.89 -6.82
C ILE A 403 -21.75 -2.92 -7.68
N SER A 404 -21.72 -3.54 -8.87
CA SER A 404 -22.83 -3.56 -9.82
C SER A 404 -24.13 -4.12 -9.25
N LYS A 405 -24.03 -5.20 -8.47
CA LYS A 405 -25.22 -5.78 -7.80
C LYS A 405 -25.88 -4.80 -6.84
N TYR A 406 -25.07 -4.02 -6.12
CA TYR A 406 -25.56 -2.99 -5.20
C TYR A 406 -26.15 -1.81 -5.96
N VAL A 407 -25.45 -1.30 -6.98
CA VAL A 407 -25.91 -0.21 -7.86
C VAL A 407 -27.27 -0.58 -8.49
N ILE A 408 -27.40 -1.79 -9.02
CA ILE A 408 -28.64 -2.27 -9.62
C ILE A 408 -29.75 -2.42 -8.57
N LYS A 409 -29.45 -3.09 -7.43
CA LYS A 409 -30.43 -3.32 -6.37
C LYS A 409 -31.07 -2.04 -5.85
N TYR A 410 -30.30 -0.97 -5.73
CA TYR A 410 -30.76 0.32 -5.18
C TYR A 410 -31.01 1.36 -6.26
N ASN A 411 -30.98 0.97 -7.55
CA ASN A 411 -31.31 1.82 -8.69
C ASN A 411 -30.53 3.15 -8.75
N TYR A 412 -29.22 3.08 -8.61
CA TYR A 412 -28.34 4.25 -8.78
C TYR A 412 -28.16 4.62 -10.24
N ASN A 413 -28.10 5.92 -10.53
CA ASN A 413 -27.66 6.42 -11.82
C ASN A 413 -26.17 6.12 -11.99
N MET A 414 -25.82 5.42 -13.06
CA MET A 414 -24.46 5.04 -13.38
C MET A 414 -24.09 5.38 -14.81
N THR A 415 -22.90 5.94 -14.99
CA THR A 415 -22.34 6.26 -16.31
C THR A 415 -20.91 5.71 -16.39
N ILE A 416 -20.49 5.21 -17.54
CA ILE A 416 -19.12 4.75 -17.79
C ILE A 416 -18.49 5.71 -18.80
N ILE A 417 -17.38 6.37 -18.40
CA ILE A 417 -16.62 7.31 -19.23
C ILE A 417 -15.12 7.00 -19.01
N ASP A 418 -14.37 6.87 -20.10
CA ASP A 418 -12.90 6.71 -20.10
C ASP A 418 -12.37 5.71 -19.07
N ASN A 419 -12.93 4.49 -19.05
CA ASN A 419 -12.62 3.43 -18.08
C ASN A 419 -12.95 3.78 -16.62
N SER A 420 -13.67 4.84 -16.36
CA SER A 420 -14.18 5.21 -15.04
C SER A 420 -15.67 4.93 -14.92
N ILE A 421 -16.08 4.45 -13.75
CA ILE A 421 -17.49 4.26 -13.40
C ILE A 421 -17.89 5.41 -12.49
N ILE A 422 -18.88 6.17 -12.91
CA ILE A 422 -19.45 7.32 -12.19
C ILE A 422 -20.80 6.88 -11.63
N ILE A 423 -20.94 6.91 -10.32
CA ILE A 423 -22.17 6.59 -9.60
C ILE A 423 -22.66 7.86 -8.92
N GLN A 424 -23.82 8.37 -9.33
CA GLN A 424 -24.47 9.50 -8.66
C GLN A 424 -25.12 9.02 -7.37
N LEU A 425 -24.71 9.57 -6.23
CA LEU A 425 -25.25 9.24 -4.93
C LEU A 425 -26.59 9.94 -4.71
N LYS A 426 -27.45 9.38 -3.84
CA LYS A 426 -28.85 9.79 -3.71
C LYS A 426 -29.15 10.65 -2.49
N ASN A 427 -28.25 10.69 -1.48
CA ASN A 427 -28.42 11.40 -0.20
C ASN A 427 -29.64 10.95 0.65
N ASN A 428 -30.28 9.86 0.31
CA ASN A 428 -31.39 9.30 1.12
C ASN A 428 -31.63 7.85 0.73
N ILE A 429 -31.06 6.92 1.48
CA ILE A 429 -31.32 5.49 1.29
C ILE A 429 -31.96 4.94 2.54
N GLN A 430 -33.20 4.48 2.37
CA GLN A 430 -33.88 3.65 3.37
C GLN A 430 -33.56 2.17 3.10
N ASP A 431 -33.38 1.39 4.16
CA ASP A 431 -33.18 -0.07 4.11
C ASP A 431 -31.89 -0.55 3.43
N ILE A 432 -30.72 -0.08 3.90
CA ILE A 432 -29.45 -0.60 3.43
C ILE A 432 -29.19 -1.97 4.04
N TYR A 433 -29.16 -3.00 3.19
CA TYR A 433 -28.69 -4.33 3.57
C TYR A 433 -27.18 -4.45 3.32
N ILE A 434 -26.40 -4.46 4.39
CA ILE A 434 -24.98 -4.80 4.36
C ILE A 434 -24.85 -6.26 4.73
N ASN A 435 -24.11 -7.04 3.92
CA ASN A 435 -23.90 -8.47 4.14
C ASN A 435 -23.39 -8.72 5.57
N GLU A 436 -23.97 -9.70 6.28
CA GLU A 436 -23.61 -10.09 7.66
C GLU A 436 -22.10 -10.35 7.84
N ASN A 437 -21.40 -10.82 6.80
CA ASN A 437 -19.96 -11.01 6.82
C ASN A 437 -19.19 -9.67 6.93
N ILE A 438 -19.75 -8.57 6.43
CA ILE A 438 -19.17 -7.23 6.53
C ILE A 438 -19.50 -6.63 7.90
N GLN A 439 -20.73 -6.80 8.38
CA GLN A 439 -21.15 -6.33 9.71
C GLN A 439 -20.33 -6.93 10.85
N LYS A 440 -19.78 -8.13 10.66
CA LYS A 440 -18.92 -8.81 11.64
C LYS A 440 -17.60 -8.05 11.92
N TYR A 441 -17.15 -7.24 10.97
CA TYR A 441 -15.87 -6.50 11.05
C TYR A 441 -16.03 -4.99 11.22
N TYR A 442 -17.27 -4.46 11.07
CA TYR A 442 -17.54 -3.03 11.10
C TYR A 442 -18.80 -2.72 11.91
N THR A 443 -18.67 -1.75 12.81
CA THR A 443 -19.82 -1.19 13.53
C THR A 443 -20.46 -0.12 12.65
N ILE A 444 -21.31 -0.51 11.71
CA ILE A 444 -22.11 0.43 10.92
C ILE A 444 -23.45 0.56 11.62
N ASN A 445 -23.74 1.74 12.13
CA ASN A 445 -25.06 2.05 12.64
C ASN A 445 -26.00 2.33 11.45
N THR A 446 -26.75 1.32 11.04
CA THR A 446 -27.64 1.39 9.88
C THR A 446 -28.87 2.28 10.10
N GLU A 447 -29.13 2.74 11.33
CA GLU A 447 -30.29 3.57 11.67
C GLU A 447 -30.10 5.07 11.36
N ILE A 448 -28.86 5.51 11.01
CA ILE A 448 -28.53 6.94 10.86
C ILE A 448 -27.87 7.23 9.50
N LEU A 449 -28.26 6.55 8.43
CA LEU A 449 -27.67 6.79 7.11
C LEU A 449 -28.50 7.85 6.36
N SER A 450 -28.21 9.11 6.58
CA SER A 450 -28.97 10.23 5.99
C SER A 450 -28.15 11.21 5.15
N THR A 451 -26.86 10.89 4.89
CA THR A 451 -25.97 11.81 4.18
C THR A 451 -25.22 11.15 3.03
N TYR A 452 -24.72 11.94 2.07
CA TYR A 452 -23.81 11.43 1.02
C TYR A 452 -22.57 10.73 1.58
N TYR A 453 -22.08 11.13 2.74
CA TYR A 453 -20.94 10.48 3.39
C TYR A 453 -21.24 9.06 3.82
N ASP A 454 -22.47 8.77 4.27
CA ASP A 454 -22.88 7.42 4.63
C ASP A 454 -22.89 6.51 3.40
N GLU A 455 -23.39 6.99 2.26
CA GLU A 455 -23.33 6.27 0.99
C GLU A 455 -21.88 6.05 0.52
N ILE A 456 -21.03 7.08 0.63
CA ILE A 456 -19.60 6.98 0.33
C ILE A 456 -18.96 5.86 1.16
N LEU A 457 -19.26 5.79 2.48
CA LEU A 457 -18.71 4.76 3.34
C LEU A 457 -19.14 3.35 2.89
N ILE A 458 -20.39 3.18 2.50
CA ILE A 458 -20.90 1.90 1.99
C ILE A 458 -20.15 1.51 0.71
N PHE A 459 -20.02 2.42 -0.24
CA PHE A 459 -19.29 2.14 -1.47
C PHE A 459 -17.80 1.86 -1.20
N LEU A 460 -17.17 2.55 -0.26
CA LEU A 460 -15.80 2.28 0.16
C LEU A 460 -15.67 0.89 0.81
N ILE A 461 -16.63 0.51 1.66
CA ILE A 461 -16.65 -0.82 2.27
C ILE A 461 -16.83 -1.90 1.21
N LEU A 462 -17.76 -1.72 0.29
CA LEU A 462 -17.96 -2.64 -0.84
C LEU A 462 -16.73 -2.71 -1.75
N TYR A 463 -16.03 -1.59 -1.92
CA TYR A 463 -14.77 -1.53 -2.67
C TYR A 463 -13.64 -2.27 -1.96
N ILE A 464 -13.54 -2.15 -0.65
CA ILE A 464 -12.48 -2.73 0.16
C ILE A 464 -12.70 -4.23 0.37
N TYR A 465 -13.94 -4.65 0.64
CA TYR A 465 -14.27 -5.97 1.18
C TYR A 465 -15.31 -6.75 0.37
N GLY A 466 -15.85 -6.17 -0.68
CA GLY A 466 -16.88 -6.75 -1.56
C GLY A 466 -16.37 -7.89 -2.53
#